data_5385fbd8f538b35bd82f50cfa91186f4
#
_entry.id   5385fbd8f538b35bd82f50cfa91186f4
#
_cell.length_a   1.000
_cell.length_b   1.000
_cell.length_c   1.000
_cell.angle_alpha   90.00
_cell.angle_beta   90.00
_cell.angle_gamma   90.00
#
_symmetry.space_group_name_H-M   'P 1'
#
loop_
_entity.id
_entity.type
_entity.pdbx_description
1 polymer ?
#
loop_
_entity_poly.entity_id
_entity_poly.type
_entity_poly.pdbx_seq_one_letter_code
_entity_poly.pdbx_strand_id
1 'polypeptide(L)'
;MFHEPTKGVDGYAPMMAYIGTAGYAINFELREGKQHCQKGRVKFLQETITLCHKLTDKPLLIRLDSGNDSIDNVAVLMDAGYFFIIKRNLRRESTDDWFEMAKQYCQNINSPRDGKTVYIGSDWKTVTSKQFNKEFTLHTGYEITERTIDKYGQFNLFPDVEVETWWTNLGHP
;
A
#
# COMPACT_ATOMS: atom_id res chain seq x y z
N MET A 1 2.95 5.89 21.32
CA MET A 1 3.63 7.08 20.82
C MET A 1 4.42 6.61 19.64
N PHE A 2 3.96 6.95 18.41
CA PHE A 2 4.96 7.14 17.42
C PHE A 2 5.78 8.29 17.97
N HIS A 3 6.95 8.00 18.43
CA HIS A 3 7.97 8.98 18.44
C HIS A 3 8.14 9.34 16.97
N GLU A 4 7.39 10.30 16.47
CA GLU A 4 7.97 11.13 15.43
C GLU A 4 9.20 11.70 16.11
N PRO A 5 10.41 11.37 15.65
CA PRO A 5 11.64 11.84 16.33
C PRO A 5 11.73 13.36 16.35
N THR A 6 10.77 14.05 15.76
CA THR A 6 10.76 15.48 15.49
C THR A 6 9.87 16.32 16.40
N LYS A 7 8.99 15.75 17.22
CA LYS A 7 8.06 16.63 17.98
C LYS A 7 8.00 16.42 19.49
N GLY A 8 8.56 15.37 20.07
CA GLY A 8 8.71 15.21 21.53
C GLY A 8 7.42 15.39 22.37
N VAL A 9 6.23 15.28 21.75
CA VAL A 9 4.94 15.46 22.42
C VAL A 9 4.15 14.15 22.43
N ASP A 10 3.47 13.90 23.55
CA ASP A 10 2.54 12.79 23.65
C ASP A 10 1.32 13.06 22.77
N GLY A 11 0.93 12.06 21.97
CA GLY A 11 -0.17 12.19 21.03
C GLY A 11 -0.97 10.91 20.87
N TYR A 12 -2.04 10.99 20.09
CA TYR A 12 -2.86 9.85 19.70
C TYR A 12 -2.59 9.52 18.22
N ALA A 13 -2.68 8.23 17.87
CA ALA A 13 -2.61 7.72 16.51
C ALA A 13 -3.97 7.11 16.13
N PRO A 14 -4.96 7.92 15.72
CA PRO A 14 -6.28 7.41 15.38
C PRO A 14 -6.20 6.52 14.13
N MET A 15 -6.97 5.45 14.13
CA MET A 15 -7.24 4.64 12.96
C MET A 15 -8.65 4.93 12.46
N MET A 16 -8.80 5.19 11.17
CA MET A 16 -10.06 5.59 10.57
C MET A 16 -10.30 4.78 9.29
N ALA A 17 -11.54 4.42 9.06
CA ALA A 17 -12.00 3.84 7.82
C ALA A 17 -13.13 4.68 7.22
N TYR A 18 -13.10 4.82 5.90
CA TYR A 18 -14.07 5.61 5.13
C TYR A 18 -14.69 4.75 4.04
N ILE A 19 -15.93 5.05 3.66
CA ILE A 19 -16.64 4.40 2.56
C ILE A 19 -17.13 5.43 1.55
N GLY A 20 -17.12 5.02 0.28
CA GLY A 20 -17.59 5.82 -0.85
C GLY A 20 -16.67 6.98 -1.23
N THR A 21 -16.93 7.58 -2.38
CA THR A 21 -16.14 8.70 -2.91
C THR A 21 -16.33 9.99 -2.13
N ALA A 22 -17.44 10.11 -1.39
CA ALA A 22 -17.70 11.23 -0.50
C ALA A 22 -16.96 11.13 0.86
N GLY A 23 -16.31 9.99 1.14
CA GLY A 23 -15.48 9.81 2.31
C GLY A 23 -16.24 9.76 3.63
N TYR A 24 -17.38 9.07 3.70
CA TYR A 24 -18.11 8.88 4.95
C TYR A 24 -17.32 8.01 5.91
N ALA A 25 -17.08 8.50 7.13
CA ALA A 25 -16.42 7.69 8.17
C ALA A 25 -17.34 6.55 8.61
N ILE A 26 -16.80 5.31 8.60
CA ILE A 26 -17.52 4.10 8.92
C ILE A 26 -17.01 3.44 10.20
N ASN A 27 -15.73 3.56 10.49
CA ASN A 27 -15.12 3.03 11.70
C ASN A 27 -14.01 3.96 12.18
N PHE A 28 -13.85 4.02 13.50
CA PHE A 28 -12.85 4.86 14.15
C PHE A 28 -12.35 4.20 15.42
N GLU A 29 -11.03 4.16 15.60
CA GLU A 29 -10.39 3.70 16.83
C GLU A 29 -9.34 4.73 17.27
N LEU A 30 -9.51 5.28 18.48
CA LEU A 30 -8.51 6.15 19.10
C LEU A 30 -7.44 5.29 19.75
N ARG A 31 -6.20 5.47 19.35
CA ARG A 31 -5.04 4.71 19.83
C ARG A 31 -4.03 5.60 20.52
N GLU A 32 -3.35 5.05 21.51
CA GLU A 32 -2.18 5.69 22.09
C GLU A 32 -1.10 5.88 21.02
N GLY A 33 -0.47 7.05 21.00
CA GLY A 33 0.58 7.36 20.04
C GLY A 33 1.79 6.42 20.08
N LYS A 34 2.02 5.70 21.19
CA LYS A 34 3.06 4.66 21.35
C LYS A 34 2.70 3.33 20.72
N GLN A 35 1.44 3.10 20.36
CA GLN A 35 1.00 1.80 19.87
C GLN A 35 1.55 1.54 18.47
N HIS A 36 2.26 0.40 18.31
CA HIS A 36 2.75 -0.02 16.98
C HIS A 36 1.60 -0.10 15.98
N CYS A 37 1.82 0.41 14.77
CA CYS A 37 0.78 0.52 13.75
C CYS A 37 0.07 -0.80 13.40
N GLN A 38 0.70 -1.94 13.54
CA GLN A 38 0.14 -3.27 13.26
C GLN A 38 -0.69 -3.86 14.43
N LYS A 39 -0.56 -3.35 15.66
CA LYS A 39 -1.28 -3.89 16.81
C LYS A 39 -2.79 -3.62 16.68
N GLY A 40 -3.62 -4.66 16.74
CA GLY A 40 -5.09 -4.58 16.68
C GLY A 40 -5.67 -4.34 15.27
N ARG A 41 -4.83 -4.27 14.22
CA ARG A 41 -5.29 -3.95 12.86
C ARG A 41 -6.23 -4.98 12.27
N VAL A 42 -5.91 -6.26 12.40
CA VAL A 42 -6.75 -7.36 11.92
C VAL A 42 -8.17 -7.22 12.49
N LYS A 43 -8.28 -6.98 13.80
CA LYS A 43 -9.57 -6.78 14.47
C LYS A 43 -10.32 -5.56 13.91
N PHE A 44 -9.66 -4.42 13.82
CA PHE A 44 -10.25 -3.20 13.25
C PHE A 44 -10.74 -3.42 11.81
N LEU A 45 -9.97 -4.12 10.99
CA LEU A 45 -10.34 -4.43 9.61
C LEU A 45 -11.58 -5.35 9.57
N GLN A 46 -11.64 -6.39 10.39
CA GLN A 46 -12.79 -7.29 10.49
C GLN A 46 -14.05 -6.56 10.95
N GLU A 47 -13.94 -5.68 11.95
CA GLU A 47 -15.05 -4.83 12.41
C GLU A 47 -15.51 -3.88 11.30
N THR A 48 -14.58 -3.26 10.57
CA THR A 48 -14.87 -2.38 9.42
C THR A 48 -15.62 -3.15 8.33
N ILE A 49 -15.17 -4.34 7.98
CA ILE A 49 -15.83 -5.22 7.02
C ILE A 49 -17.28 -5.52 7.46
N THR A 50 -17.46 -5.86 8.74
CA THR A 50 -18.79 -6.13 9.30
C THR A 50 -19.71 -4.91 9.20
N LEU A 51 -19.19 -3.70 9.42
CA LEU A 51 -19.95 -2.46 9.24
C LEU A 51 -20.28 -2.19 7.78
N CYS A 52 -19.35 -2.45 6.86
CA CYS A 52 -19.59 -2.32 5.43
C CYS A 52 -20.75 -3.20 4.96
N HIS A 53 -20.83 -4.46 5.40
CA HIS A 53 -21.93 -5.36 5.06
C HIS A 53 -23.31 -4.90 5.57
N LYS A 54 -23.35 -4.10 6.64
CA LYS A 54 -24.61 -3.50 7.11
C LYS A 54 -25.09 -2.36 6.22
N LEU A 55 -24.19 -1.75 5.44
CA LEU A 55 -24.48 -0.58 4.62
C LEU A 55 -24.73 -0.92 3.15
N THR A 56 -24.12 -1.98 2.64
CA THR A 56 -24.20 -2.31 1.23
C THR A 56 -23.87 -3.76 0.94
N ASP A 57 -24.59 -4.35 -0.01
CA ASP A 57 -24.31 -5.68 -0.59
C ASP A 57 -23.47 -5.57 -1.88
N LYS A 58 -23.08 -4.37 -2.29
CA LYS A 58 -22.27 -4.16 -3.50
C LYS A 58 -20.84 -4.65 -3.29
N PRO A 59 -20.16 -5.11 -4.34
CA PRO A 59 -18.73 -5.40 -4.29
C PRO A 59 -17.95 -4.16 -3.84
N LEU A 60 -17.01 -4.37 -2.93
CA LEU A 60 -16.17 -3.31 -2.37
C LEU A 60 -14.71 -3.53 -2.77
N LEU A 61 -14.03 -2.43 -3.11
CA LEU A 61 -12.59 -2.37 -3.24
C LEU A 61 -12.01 -1.72 -1.98
N ILE A 62 -11.23 -2.48 -1.23
CA ILE A 62 -10.57 -2.00 -0.01
C ILE A 62 -9.20 -1.43 -0.38
N ARG A 63 -8.95 -0.17 0.01
CA ARG A 63 -7.65 0.48 -0.18
C ARG A 63 -7.00 0.74 1.17
N LEU A 64 -5.76 0.27 1.31
CA LEU A 64 -4.98 0.45 2.53
C LEU A 64 -3.66 1.13 2.22
N ASP A 65 -3.22 2.01 3.12
CA ASP A 65 -1.91 2.67 3.05
C ASP A 65 -0.75 1.72 3.45
N SER A 66 0.48 2.17 3.31
CA SER A 66 1.68 1.38 3.60
C SER A 66 1.85 1.05 5.10
N GLY A 67 1.21 1.80 5.99
CA GLY A 67 1.13 1.45 7.40
C GLY A 67 0.37 0.13 7.62
N ASN A 68 -0.47 -0.26 6.69
CA ASN A 68 -1.27 -1.50 6.70
C ASN A 68 -0.62 -2.67 5.93
N ASP A 69 0.60 -2.51 5.42
CA ASP A 69 1.32 -3.56 4.71
C ASP A 69 1.61 -4.76 5.64
N SER A 70 0.70 -5.72 5.60
CA SER A 70 0.78 -6.98 6.33
C SER A 70 0.07 -8.08 5.57
N ILE A 71 0.71 -9.24 5.46
CA ILE A 71 0.11 -10.41 4.83
C ILE A 71 -1.08 -10.95 5.67
N ASP A 72 -1.13 -10.66 6.96
CA ASP A 72 -2.30 -10.98 7.79
C ASP A 72 -3.53 -10.15 7.41
N ASN A 73 -3.35 -8.88 7.03
CA ASN A 73 -4.44 -8.07 6.46
C ASN A 73 -4.90 -8.62 5.09
N VAL A 74 -3.96 -9.05 4.26
CA VAL A 74 -4.27 -9.75 2.98
C VAL A 74 -5.14 -10.98 3.26
N ALA A 75 -4.75 -11.83 4.23
CA ALA A 75 -5.49 -13.02 4.59
C ALA A 75 -6.94 -12.72 4.97
N VAL A 76 -7.16 -11.69 5.79
CA VAL A 76 -8.51 -11.25 6.19
C VAL A 76 -9.35 -10.83 4.99
N LEU A 77 -8.76 -10.06 4.06
CA LEU A 77 -9.48 -9.57 2.87
C LEU A 77 -9.78 -10.69 1.88
N MET A 78 -8.85 -11.62 1.68
CA MET A 78 -9.04 -12.81 0.85
C MET A 78 -10.14 -13.71 1.42
N ASP A 79 -10.12 -13.97 2.72
CA ASP A 79 -11.14 -14.80 3.39
C ASP A 79 -12.53 -14.14 3.35
N ALA A 80 -12.59 -12.83 3.39
CA ALA A 80 -13.85 -12.07 3.28
C ALA A 80 -14.33 -11.90 1.82
N GLY A 81 -13.54 -12.31 0.82
CA GLY A 81 -13.89 -12.23 -0.60
C GLY A 81 -13.87 -10.82 -1.18
N TYR A 82 -13.12 -9.89 -0.57
CA TYR A 82 -13.03 -8.51 -1.06
C TYR A 82 -11.89 -8.32 -2.05
N PHE A 83 -12.11 -7.39 -2.99
CA PHE A 83 -11.03 -6.82 -3.78
C PHE A 83 -10.24 -5.83 -2.94
N PHE A 84 -8.92 -5.79 -3.14
CA PHE A 84 -8.08 -4.86 -2.39
C PHE A 84 -6.88 -4.34 -3.18
N ILE A 85 -6.38 -3.17 -2.73
CA ILE A 85 -5.09 -2.58 -3.08
C ILE A 85 -4.44 -2.13 -1.77
N ILE A 86 -3.31 -2.73 -1.41
CA ILE A 86 -2.55 -2.37 -0.22
C ILE A 86 -1.20 -1.80 -0.66
N LYS A 87 -0.94 -0.52 -0.37
CA LYS A 87 0.38 0.06 -0.63
C LYS A 87 1.42 -0.66 0.22
N ARG A 88 2.51 -1.13 -0.43
CA ARG A 88 3.59 -1.84 0.27
C ARG A 88 4.56 -0.84 0.90
N ASN A 89 5.21 -1.30 1.94
CA ASN A 89 6.39 -0.68 2.51
C ASN A 89 7.60 -1.52 2.12
N LEU A 90 8.48 -1.00 1.28
CA LEU A 90 9.64 -1.74 0.76
C LEU A 90 10.59 -2.23 1.86
N ARG A 91 10.59 -1.56 3.02
CA ARG A 91 11.42 -1.93 4.19
C ARG A 91 12.89 -2.07 3.83
N ARG A 92 13.33 -3.32 3.54
CA ARG A 92 14.72 -3.68 3.22
C ARG A 92 14.91 -4.03 1.74
N GLU A 93 13.87 -3.92 0.91
CA GLU A 93 13.98 -4.14 -0.52
C GLU A 93 14.74 -2.97 -1.15
N SER A 94 15.71 -3.27 -2.03
CA SER A 94 16.52 -2.27 -2.70
C SER A 94 15.71 -1.53 -3.77
N THR A 95 15.79 -0.20 -3.79
CA THR A 95 15.21 0.62 -4.86
C THR A 95 15.92 0.37 -6.18
N ASP A 96 17.23 0.11 -6.15
CA ASP A 96 18.02 -0.16 -7.35
C ASP A 96 17.62 -1.49 -7.99
N ASP A 97 17.41 -2.54 -7.19
CA ASP A 97 16.95 -3.84 -7.69
C ASP A 97 15.57 -3.73 -8.35
N TRP A 98 14.66 -2.95 -7.74
CA TRP A 98 13.35 -2.66 -8.33
C TRP A 98 13.46 -1.90 -9.64
N PHE A 99 14.36 -0.93 -9.71
CA PHE A 99 14.57 -0.13 -10.91
C PHE A 99 15.16 -0.94 -12.06
N GLU A 100 16.18 -1.75 -11.81
CA GLU A 100 16.76 -2.63 -12.84
C GLU A 100 15.76 -3.69 -13.32
N MET A 101 14.96 -4.26 -12.40
CA MET A 101 13.89 -5.18 -12.75
C MET A 101 12.84 -4.50 -13.64
N ALA A 102 12.43 -3.27 -13.30
CA ALA A 102 11.43 -2.55 -14.08
C ALA A 102 11.92 -2.18 -15.48
N LYS A 103 13.18 -1.77 -15.65
CA LYS A 103 13.76 -1.52 -16.97
C LYS A 103 13.69 -2.75 -17.89
N GLN A 104 13.80 -3.93 -17.31
CA GLN A 104 13.83 -5.18 -18.06
C GLN A 104 12.43 -5.77 -18.32
N TYR A 105 11.50 -5.64 -17.38
CA TYR A 105 10.25 -6.42 -17.36
C TYR A 105 8.97 -5.59 -17.26
N CYS A 106 9.02 -4.25 -17.26
CA CYS A 106 7.80 -3.45 -17.20
C CYS A 106 6.90 -3.70 -18.41
N GLN A 107 5.60 -3.65 -18.20
CA GLN A 107 4.60 -3.79 -19.25
C GLN A 107 4.31 -2.48 -19.96
N ASN A 108 4.57 -1.35 -19.30
CA ASN A 108 4.30 -0.02 -19.86
C ASN A 108 5.37 0.98 -19.42
N ILE A 109 5.76 1.86 -20.37
CA ILE A 109 6.69 2.98 -20.13
C ILE A 109 6.00 4.25 -20.57
N ASN A 110 5.97 5.24 -19.70
CA ASN A 110 5.40 6.55 -19.98
C ASN A 110 6.41 7.65 -19.65
N SER A 111 6.50 8.65 -20.51
CA SER A 111 7.36 9.83 -20.31
C SER A 111 6.50 11.09 -20.31
N PRO A 112 5.87 11.44 -19.18
CA PRO A 112 4.89 12.52 -19.10
C PRO A 112 5.50 13.92 -19.27
N ARG A 113 6.80 14.07 -19.11
CA ARG A 113 7.59 15.29 -19.38
C ARG A 113 9.06 14.95 -19.56
N ASP A 114 9.83 15.90 -20.09
CA ASP A 114 11.28 15.76 -20.21
C ASP A 114 11.93 15.44 -18.86
N GLY A 115 12.84 14.49 -18.88
CA GLY A 115 13.56 14.03 -17.70
C GLY A 115 12.73 13.29 -16.67
N LYS A 116 11.49 12.84 -17.00
CA LYS A 116 10.70 11.93 -16.17
C LYS A 116 10.26 10.72 -16.99
N THR A 117 10.63 9.53 -16.54
CA THR A 117 10.18 8.26 -17.08
C THR A 117 9.48 7.45 -15.98
N VAL A 118 8.34 6.87 -16.31
CA VAL A 118 7.54 6.06 -15.39
C VAL A 118 7.43 4.65 -15.98
N TYR A 119 7.90 3.67 -15.22
CA TYR A 119 7.83 2.25 -15.54
C TYR A 119 6.70 1.63 -14.73
N ILE A 120 5.75 0.99 -15.40
CA ILE A 120 4.57 0.38 -14.76
C ILE A 120 4.55 -1.09 -15.11
N GLY A 121 4.30 -1.90 -14.10
CA GLY A 121 4.18 -3.31 -14.29
C GLY A 121 3.62 -4.05 -13.09
N SER A 122 3.52 -5.36 -13.24
CA SER A 122 3.14 -6.26 -12.17
C SER A 122 3.83 -7.61 -12.30
N ASP A 123 3.98 -8.27 -11.18
CA ASP A 123 4.52 -9.63 -11.09
C ASP A 123 3.70 -10.45 -10.08
N TRP A 124 3.76 -11.76 -10.20
CA TRP A 124 3.13 -12.68 -9.25
C TRP A 124 4.08 -13.00 -8.12
N LYS A 125 3.58 -12.93 -6.89
CA LYS A 125 4.37 -13.27 -5.71
C LYS A 125 3.58 -14.17 -4.76
N THR A 126 4.20 -15.27 -4.34
CA THR A 126 3.65 -16.14 -3.31
C THR A 126 4.08 -15.65 -1.93
N VAL A 127 3.13 -15.47 -1.04
CA VAL A 127 3.31 -14.96 0.31
C VAL A 127 2.55 -15.80 1.31
N THR A 128 3.06 -15.90 2.55
CA THR A 128 2.46 -16.71 3.60
C THR A 128 2.09 -15.85 4.81
N SER A 129 0.83 -15.91 5.23
CA SER A 129 0.40 -15.39 6.53
C SER A 129 0.80 -16.36 7.62
N LYS A 130 1.63 -15.91 8.55
CA LYS A 130 2.03 -16.70 9.71
C LYS A 130 0.90 -16.84 10.73
N GLN A 131 0.10 -15.79 10.92
CA GLN A 131 -1.02 -15.77 11.87
C GLN A 131 -2.12 -16.75 11.47
N PHE A 132 -2.43 -16.85 10.16
CA PHE A 132 -3.50 -17.70 9.66
C PHE A 132 -2.99 -19.02 9.06
N ASN A 133 -1.67 -19.21 8.98
CA ASN A 133 -1.02 -20.37 8.34
C ASN A 133 -1.58 -20.65 6.94
N LYS A 134 -1.68 -19.58 6.14
CA LYS A 134 -2.22 -19.60 4.77
C LYS A 134 -1.23 -19.02 3.78
N GLU A 135 -1.16 -19.63 2.61
CA GLU A 135 -0.38 -19.16 1.47
C GLU A 135 -1.28 -18.55 0.41
N PHE A 136 -0.83 -17.47 -0.20
CA PHE A 136 -1.55 -16.75 -1.24
C PHE A 136 -0.60 -16.41 -2.39
N THR A 137 -1.09 -16.53 -3.62
CA THR A 137 -0.42 -15.98 -4.80
C THR A 137 -1.13 -14.68 -5.18
N LEU A 138 -0.40 -13.57 -5.16
CA LEU A 138 -0.92 -12.22 -5.34
C LEU A 138 -0.18 -11.50 -6.46
N HIS A 139 -0.83 -10.54 -7.06
CA HIS A 139 -0.16 -9.54 -7.89
C HIS A 139 0.58 -8.54 -7.00
N THR A 140 1.83 -8.27 -7.37
CA THR A 140 2.59 -7.11 -6.90
C THR A 140 2.63 -6.12 -8.04
N GLY A 141 1.74 -5.13 -8.03
CA GLY A 141 1.83 -4.00 -8.95
C GLY A 141 2.97 -3.07 -8.55
N TYR A 142 3.63 -2.46 -9.52
CA TYR A 142 4.66 -1.45 -9.27
C TYR A 142 4.56 -0.27 -10.25
N GLU A 143 4.91 0.90 -9.73
CA GLU A 143 5.19 2.11 -10.49
C GLU A 143 6.55 2.64 -10.05
N ILE A 144 7.47 2.78 -10.98
CA ILE A 144 8.82 3.28 -10.72
C ILE A 144 9.03 4.53 -11.53
N THR A 145 9.28 5.63 -10.85
CA THR A 145 9.53 6.93 -11.47
C THR A 145 11.01 7.25 -11.42
N GLU A 146 11.61 7.42 -12.59
CA GLU A 146 12.97 7.94 -12.76
C GLU A 146 12.89 9.42 -13.12
N ARG A 147 13.70 10.26 -12.45
CA ARG A 147 13.82 11.69 -12.73
C ARG A 147 15.28 12.06 -12.96
N THR A 148 15.62 12.45 -14.18
CA THR A 148 16.93 12.99 -14.55
C THR A 148 16.95 14.52 -14.54
N ILE A 149 15.78 15.16 -14.49
CA ILE A 149 15.59 16.60 -14.36
C ILE A 149 14.66 16.87 -13.19
N ASP A 150 15.07 17.76 -12.29
CA ASP A 150 14.29 18.16 -11.12
C ASP A 150 13.07 19.05 -11.48
N LYS A 151 12.31 19.47 -10.47
CA LYS A 151 11.14 20.34 -10.65
C LYS A 151 11.49 21.78 -11.06
N TYR A 152 12.76 22.17 -10.98
CA TYR A 152 13.27 23.49 -11.37
C TYR A 152 13.95 23.48 -12.74
N GLY A 153 13.99 22.33 -13.44
CA GLY A 153 14.60 22.17 -14.74
C GLY A 153 16.11 21.92 -14.71
N GLN A 154 16.69 21.61 -13.55
CA GLN A 154 18.10 21.30 -13.41
C GLN A 154 18.34 19.80 -13.59
N PHE A 155 19.43 19.45 -14.29
CA PHE A 155 19.84 18.06 -14.43
C PHE A 155 20.36 17.51 -13.11
N ASN A 156 19.82 16.35 -12.70
CA ASN A 156 20.33 15.60 -11.57
C ASN A 156 21.66 14.92 -11.94
N LEU A 157 22.65 14.96 -11.03
CA LEU A 157 23.92 14.26 -11.24
C LEU A 157 23.70 12.72 -11.30
N PHE A 158 22.77 12.23 -10.50
CA PHE A 158 22.27 10.84 -10.54
C PHE A 158 20.75 10.89 -10.68
N PRO A 159 20.13 9.94 -11.40
CA PRO A 159 18.68 9.85 -11.44
C PRO A 159 18.08 9.73 -10.04
N ASP A 160 17.03 10.51 -9.77
CA ASP A 160 16.18 10.32 -8.59
C ASP A 160 15.15 9.23 -8.92
N VAL A 161 15.17 8.15 -8.15
CA VAL A 161 14.31 6.97 -8.37
C VAL A 161 13.34 6.82 -7.21
N GLU A 162 12.06 6.86 -7.53
CA GLU A 162 10.97 6.61 -6.60
C GLU A 162 10.29 5.29 -6.95
N VAL A 163 10.11 4.41 -5.96
CA VAL A 163 9.50 3.10 -6.14
C VAL A 163 8.22 3.02 -5.33
N GLU A 164 7.10 2.81 -5.98
CA GLU A 164 5.82 2.51 -5.36
C GLU A 164 5.36 1.11 -5.73
N THR A 165 4.91 0.34 -4.75
CA THR A 165 4.45 -1.03 -4.97
C THR A 165 3.19 -1.34 -4.18
N TRP A 166 2.37 -2.28 -4.68
CA TRP A 166 1.09 -2.64 -4.08
C TRP A 166 0.84 -4.14 -4.12
N TRP A 167 0.23 -4.66 -3.06
CA TRP A 167 -0.44 -5.95 -3.10
C TRP A 167 -1.85 -5.79 -3.63
N THR A 168 -2.28 -6.68 -4.52
CA THR A 168 -3.65 -6.70 -5.02
C THR A 168 -4.08 -8.11 -5.44
N ASN A 169 -5.38 -8.37 -5.40
CA ASN A 169 -6.02 -9.54 -5.98
C ASN A 169 -6.86 -9.18 -7.23
N LEU A 170 -6.76 -7.94 -7.70
CA LEU A 170 -7.35 -7.56 -8.98
C LEU A 170 -6.63 -8.31 -10.10
N GLY A 171 -7.40 -8.85 -11.05
CA GLY A 171 -6.85 -9.45 -12.26
C GLY A 171 -6.13 -8.42 -13.12
N HIS A 172 -5.34 -8.91 -14.08
CA HIS A 172 -4.81 -8.04 -15.12
C HIS A 172 -5.96 -7.34 -15.86
N PRO A 173 -5.80 -6.06 -16.22
CA PRO A 173 -6.73 -5.38 -17.11
C PRO A 173 -6.80 -6.05 -18.48
#